data_a44ea735eb332484ac5d5c1a4e0beba0
#
_entry.id   a44ea735eb332484ac5d5c1a4e0beba0
#
_cell.length_a   1.000
_cell.length_b   1.000
_cell.length_c   1.000
_cell.angle_alpha   90.00
_cell.angle_beta   90.00
_cell.angle_gamma   90.00
#
_symmetry.space_group_name_H-M   'P 1'
#
loop_
_entity.id
_entity.type
_entity.pdbx_description
1 polymer ?
#
loop_
_entity_poly.entity_id
_entity_poly.type
_entity_poly.pdbx_seq_one_letter_code
_entity_poly.pdbx_strand_id
1 'polypeptide(L)'
;MKFALIYGLFCSKPRGPYRVDNIASHGLTGSESFYFNMVKALSDLGHQVDAFGFWTKEHVDGLVHYYPFTGGGDDMHVPEPASYDVAIAWSEPDYLRVFPPSVLRLCEQQLNDFPYAGEGFEKHVDLFLFPSDIHRKHVLSVTPRIDPGKTGVWGNCLSNEDYFTGKEQDRGKRIIYCSSPDRGLHWLCEFFPKVRARVPEAELHVYYRYMPWYRQMGQAWDPHNPPAHAQGMRARYTGAFFYKMGTDGESGVFLHDSVPNQQMVAALESSRVLAYPCDPVVFTEGFGVSVLDACAAGAIPIISDVDAFGEVYGGTAIVLEGRPASSRDAWVDTMVRALTDDTLQQEITSRCKAFSRKFTRKARAKQLLKIISSLRKEAA
;
A
#
# COMPACT_ATOMS: atom_id res chain seq x y z
N MET A 1 -1.79 -16.57 22.25
CA MET A 1 -3.09 -16.56 21.54
C MET A 1 -2.96 -17.34 20.24
N LYS A 2 -4.05 -17.90 19.76
CA LYS A 2 -4.15 -18.54 18.44
C LYS A 2 -4.95 -17.64 17.50
N PHE A 3 -4.34 -17.26 16.38
CA PHE A 3 -4.90 -16.36 15.38
C PHE A 3 -5.27 -17.11 14.10
N ALA A 4 -6.41 -16.77 13.49
CA ALA A 4 -6.71 -17.05 12.10
C ALA A 4 -6.53 -15.76 11.30
N LEU A 5 -5.58 -15.70 10.36
CA LEU A 5 -5.37 -14.58 9.47
C LEU A 5 -5.81 -14.97 8.06
N ILE A 6 -6.73 -14.22 7.46
CA ILE A 6 -7.41 -14.60 6.23
C ILE A 6 -7.21 -13.52 5.19
N TYR A 7 -6.55 -13.86 4.08
CA TYR A 7 -6.36 -13.00 2.92
C TYR A 7 -7.06 -13.61 1.72
N GLY A 8 -8.23 -13.09 1.39
CA GLY A 8 -9.11 -13.64 0.38
C GLY A 8 -8.71 -13.37 -1.06
N LEU A 9 -9.52 -13.91 -1.96
CA LEU A 9 -9.28 -14.01 -3.40
C LEU A 9 -9.14 -12.68 -4.13
N PHE A 10 -9.85 -11.66 -3.68
CA PHE A 10 -9.99 -10.43 -4.45
C PHE A 10 -8.79 -9.53 -4.34
N CYS A 11 -8.12 -9.55 -3.20
CA CYS A 11 -6.91 -8.78 -2.97
C CYS A 11 -5.71 -9.32 -3.76
N SER A 12 -5.76 -10.56 -4.22
CA SER A 12 -4.60 -11.26 -4.79
C SER A 12 -4.71 -11.64 -6.27
N LYS A 13 -5.71 -11.11 -7.02
CA LYS A 13 -5.75 -11.35 -8.47
C LYS A 13 -4.44 -10.91 -9.13
N PRO A 14 -3.90 -11.69 -9.93
CA PRO A 14 -3.55 -13.09 -10.17
C PRO A 14 -2.09 -13.40 -9.83
N ARG A 15 -1.59 -12.95 -8.68
CA ARG A 15 -0.17 -13.09 -8.29
C ARG A 15 0.12 -14.38 -7.56
N GLY A 16 -0.92 -14.99 -6.98
CA GLY A 16 -0.83 -16.30 -6.38
C GLY A 16 -0.88 -17.45 -7.39
N PRO A 17 -0.66 -18.69 -6.95
CA PRO A 17 -0.40 -19.05 -5.55
C PRO A 17 1.05 -18.76 -5.12
N TYR A 18 1.21 -18.38 -3.87
CA TYR A 18 2.51 -18.09 -3.26
C TYR A 18 3.12 -19.35 -2.66
N ARG A 19 4.45 -19.42 -2.73
CA ARG A 19 5.22 -20.35 -1.91
C ARG A 19 5.81 -19.57 -0.75
N VAL A 20 5.82 -20.18 0.44
CA VAL A 20 6.36 -19.54 1.65
C VAL A 20 7.84 -19.17 1.49
N ASP A 21 8.59 -20.03 0.80
CA ASP A 21 10.03 -19.87 0.55
C ASP A 21 10.37 -18.80 -0.50
N ASN A 22 9.41 -18.33 -1.29
CA ASN A 22 9.69 -17.38 -2.37
C ASN A 22 8.84 -16.09 -2.34
N ILE A 23 8.13 -15.80 -1.25
CA ILE A 23 7.33 -14.56 -1.12
C ILE A 23 8.20 -13.32 -1.38
N ALA A 24 9.43 -13.30 -0.88
CA ALA A 24 10.37 -12.19 -1.07
C ALA A 24 10.76 -11.94 -2.54
N SER A 25 10.60 -12.93 -3.42
CA SER A 25 10.89 -12.82 -4.86
C SER A 25 9.72 -12.25 -5.67
N HIS A 26 8.55 -12.04 -5.04
CA HIS A 26 7.37 -11.49 -5.70
C HIS A 26 7.25 -9.98 -5.47
N GLY A 27 6.75 -9.27 -6.47
CA GLY A 27 6.32 -7.89 -6.29
C GLY A 27 4.96 -7.86 -5.60
N LEU A 28 4.92 -7.51 -4.33
CA LEU A 28 3.72 -7.47 -3.51
C LEU A 28 3.05 -6.09 -3.55
N THR A 29 1.72 -6.06 -3.42
CA THR A 29 0.98 -4.83 -3.10
C THR A 29 1.16 -4.44 -1.64
N GLY A 30 0.79 -3.21 -1.27
CA GLY A 30 0.84 -2.79 0.14
C GLY A 30 -0.03 -3.66 1.06
N SER A 31 -1.21 -4.06 0.60
CA SER A 31 -2.13 -4.95 1.33
C SER A 31 -1.56 -6.35 1.53
N GLU A 32 -1.00 -6.96 0.46
CA GLU A 32 -0.31 -8.26 0.55
C GLU A 32 0.87 -8.21 1.52
N SER A 33 1.71 -7.17 1.38
CA SER A 33 2.87 -6.98 2.27
C SER A 33 2.43 -6.85 3.73
N PHE A 34 1.33 -6.13 3.99
CA PHE A 34 0.81 -5.96 5.34
C PHE A 34 0.35 -7.30 5.93
N TYR A 35 -0.41 -8.10 5.16
CA TYR A 35 -0.83 -9.44 5.58
C TYR A 35 0.37 -10.32 5.94
N PHE A 36 1.34 -10.48 5.04
CA PHE A 36 2.51 -11.33 5.29
C PHE A 36 3.36 -10.84 6.46
N ASN A 37 3.51 -9.53 6.60
CA ASN A 37 4.23 -8.95 7.73
C ASN A 37 3.51 -9.20 9.06
N MET A 38 2.17 -9.22 9.08
CA MET A 38 1.41 -9.53 10.30
C MET A 38 1.47 -11.01 10.68
N VAL A 39 1.41 -11.92 9.68
CA VAL A 39 1.63 -13.36 9.90
C VAL A 39 2.97 -13.57 10.62
N LYS A 40 4.04 -12.99 10.06
CA LYS A 40 5.38 -13.13 10.64
C LYS A 40 5.51 -12.44 12.00
N ALA A 41 5.01 -11.22 12.15
CA ALA A 41 5.19 -10.45 13.38
C ALA A 41 4.47 -11.05 14.58
N LEU A 42 3.28 -11.62 14.39
CA LEU A 42 2.54 -12.29 15.45
C LEU A 42 3.23 -13.59 15.87
N SER A 43 3.77 -14.35 14.92
CA SER A 43 4.59 -15.54 15.19
C SER A 43 5.87 -15.18 15.94
N ASP A 44 6.60 -14.13 15.50
CA ASP A 44 7.80 -13.63 16.16
C ASP A 44 7.53 -13.15 17.61
N LEU A 45 6.27 -12.81 17.94
CA LEU A 45 5.82 -12.45 19.28
C LEU A 45 5.31 -13.66 20.11
N GLY A 46 5.49 -14.89 19.60
CA GLY A 46 5.15 -16.12 20.29
C GLY A 46 3.66 -16.55 20.19
N HIS A 47 2.92 -16.03 19.21
CA HIS A 47 1.55 -16.44 18.97
C HIS A 47 1.46 -17.53 17.90
N GLN A 48 0.51 -18.46 18.02
CA GLN A 48 0.17 -19.39 16.96
C GLN A 48 -0.63 -18.68 15.89
N VAL A 49 -0.28 -18.88 14.63
CA VAL A 49 -0.91 -18.21 13.48
C VAL A 49 -1.27 -19.22 12.41
N ASP A 50 -2.56 -19.38 12.14
CA ASP A 50 -3.05 -20.09 10.98
C ASP A 50 -3.33 -19.06 9.88
N ALA A 51 -2.54 -19.14 8.80
CA ALA A 51 -2.54 -18.18 7.70
C ALA A 51 -3.29 -18.75 6.48
N PHE A 52 -4.52 -18.30 6.27
CA PHE A 52 -5.38 -18.71 5.16
C PHE A 52 -5.18 -17.78 3.96
N GLY A 53 -4.86 -18.35 2.79
CA GLY A 53 -4.61 -17.54 1.60
C GLY A 53 -4.19 -18.37 0.38
N PHE A 54 -3.57 -17.68 -0.59
CA PHE A 54 -3.14 -18.28 -1.87
C PHE A 54 -1.79 -18.99 -1.77
N TRP A 55 -1.71 -19.98 -0.93
CA TRP A 55 -0.53 -20.83 -0.82
C TRP A 55 -0.58 -21.94 -1.86
N THR A 56 0.58 -22.35 -2.39
CA THR A 56 0.66 -23.50 -3.34
C THR A 56 0.34 -24.82 -2.69
N LYS A 57 0.58 -24.93 -1.38
CA LYS A 57 0.34 -26.13 -0.58
C LYS A 57 0.27 -25.76 0.90
N GLU A 58 -0.30 -26.64 1.67
CA GLU A 58 -0.20 -26.59 3.11
C GLU A 58 1.25 -26.71 3.58
N HIS A 59 1.63 -25.89 4.57
CA HIS A 59 2.99 -25.81 5.07
C HIS A 59 3.01 -25.31 6.51
N VAL A 60 3.93 -25.83 7.31
CA VAL A 60 4.16 -25.39 8.69
C VAL A 60 5.58 -24.84 8.81
N ASP A 61 5.70 -23.63 9.36
CA ASP A 61 6.97 -22.99 9.70
C ASP A 61 6.89 -22.39 11.10
N GLY A 62 7.54 -23.03 12.04
CA GLY A 62 7.53 -22.65 13.46
C GLY A 62 6.11 -22.61 14.03
N LEU A 63 5.65 -21.42 14.43
CA LEU A 63 4.31 -21.20 14.98
C LEU A 63 3.27 -20.82 13.91
N VAL A 64 3.65 -20.84 12.62
CA VAL A 64 2.75 -20.52 11.51
C VAL A 64 2.35 -21.78 10.76
N HIS A 65 1.04 -21.96 10.56
CA HIS A 65 0.49 -22.98 9.69
C HIS A 65 -0.21 -22.28 8.51
N TYR A 66 0.25 -22.53 7.29
CA TYR A 66 -0.26 -21.96 6.05
C TYR A 66 -1.29 -22.88 5.40
N TYR A 67 -2.53 -22.41 5.29
CA TYR A 67 -3.64 -23.16 4.70
C TYR A 67 -3.99 -22.57 3.32
N PRO A 68 -3.83 -23.35 2.23
CA PRO A 68 -4.19 -22.89 0.89
C PRO A 68 -5.71 -22.78 0.72
N PHE A 69 -6.17 -21.72 0.05
CA PHE A 69 -7.50 -21.68 -0.52
C PHE A 69 -7.55 -22.56 -1.77
N THR A 70 -8.60 -23.38 -1.87
CA THR A 70 -8.79 -24.28 -3.00
C THR A 70 -9.88 -23.81 -3.98
N GLY A 71 -10.63 -22.76 -3.65
CA GLY A 71 -11.73 -22.25 -4.47
C GLY A 71 -12.28 -20.91 -4.00
N GLY A 72 -13.48 -20.54 -4.42
CA GLY A 72 -14.17 -19.33 -3.99
C GLY A 72 -14.51 -19.31 -2.50
N GLY A 73 -15.04 -18.19 -2.02
CA GLY A 73 -15.26 -17.92 -0.59
C GLY A 73 -16.00 -18.97 0.24
N ASP A 74 -16.77 -19.84 -0.41
CA ASP A 74 -17.49 -20.94 0.26
C ASP A 74 -16.59 -22.17 0.54
N ASP A 75 -15.37 -22.22 -0.01
CA ASP A 75 -14.48 -23.38 0.07
C ASP A 75 -13.38 -23.24 1.14
N MET A 76 -13.44 -22.20 1.98
CA MET A 76 -12.49 -22.06 3.08
C MET A 76 -12.81 -23.06 4.19
N HIS A 77 -11.99 -24.10 4.29
CA HIS A 77 -12.03 -25.00 5.44
C HIS A 77 -11.20 -24.46 6.59
N VAL A 78 -11.85 -24.11 7.70
CA VAL A 78 -11.18 -23.70 8.94
C VAL A 78 -11.23 -24.85 9.94
N PRO A 79 -10.09 -25.44 10.32
CA PRO A 79 -10.06 -26.46 11.36
C PRO A 79 -10.52 -25.88 12.71
N GLU A 80 -11.51 -26.51 13.34
CA GLU A 80 -11.99 -26.17 14.68
C GLU A 80 -12.15 -24.64 14.93
N PRO A 81 -13.10 -23.94 14.25
CA PRO A 81 -13.23 -22.49 14.30
C PRO A 81 -13.31 -21.91 15.72
N ALA A 82 -13.85 -22.66 16.68
CA ALA A 82 -13.96 -22.25 18.09
C ALA A 82 -12.63 -22.31 18.86
N SER A 83 -11.56 -22.88 18.29
CA SER A 83 -10.24 -22.99 18.93
C SER A 83 -9.40 -21.71 18.83
N TYR A 84 -9.84 -20.73 18.02
CA TYR A 84 -9.11 -19.48 17.85
C TYR A 84 -9.49 -18.45 18.92
N ASP A 85 -8.52 -17.63 19.27
CA ASP A 85 -8.75 -16.45 20.10
C ASP A 85 -9.23 -15.25 19.28
N VAL A 86 -8.69 -15.11 18.05
CA VAL A 86 -8.93 -13.98 17.15
C VAL A 86 -8.90 -14.45 15.70
N ALA A 87 -9.88 -14.02 14.92
CA ALA A 87 -9.90 -14.16 13.46
C ALA A 87 -9.83 -12.78 12.81
N ILE A 88 -8.96 -12.60 11.81
CA ILE A 88 -8.79 -11.32 11.09
C ILE A 88 -8.90 -11.59 9.59
N ALA A 89 -9.88 -10.96 8.93
CA ALA A 89 -10.04 -11.00 7.48
C ALA A 89 -9.58 -9.68 6.85
N TRP A 90 -8.81 -9.76 5.76
CA TRP A 90 -8.39 -8.60 4.97
C TRP A 90 -9.43 -8.29 3.89
N SER A 91 -10.16 -7.17 4.06
CA SER A 91 -11.15 -6.61 3.12
C SER A 91 -12.34 -7.50 2.75
N GLU A 92 -12.41 -8.72 3.27
CA GLU A 92 -13.47 -9.70 2.96
C GLU A 92 -14.09 -10.26 4.23
N PRO A 93 -15.02 -9.51 4.84
CA PRO A 93 -15.60 -9.85 6.14
C PRO A 93 -16.43 -11.15 6.14
N ASP A 94 -16.90 -11.64 5.00
CA ASP A 94 -17.71 -12.85 4.91
C ASP A 94 -16.98 -14.09 5.39
N TYR A 95 -15.65 -14.14 5.29
CA TYR A 95 -14.85 -15.22 5.87
C TYR A 95 -14.96 -15.33 7.39
N LEU A 96 -15.41 -14.25 8.07
CA LEU A 96 -15.57 -14.27 9.53
C LEU A 96 -16.85 -14.99 9.98
N ARG A 97 -17.77 -15.31 9.07
CA ARG A 97 -19.04 -16.01 9.38
C ARG A 97 -18.85 -17.40 9.97
N VAL A 98 -17.73 -18.06 9.64
CA VAL A 98 -17.45 -19.43 10.12
C VAL A 98 -17.03 -19.47 11.59
N PHE A 99 -16.61 -18.33 12.15
CA PHE A 99 -16.14 -18.25 13.52
C PHE A 99 -17.31 -17.95 14.48
N PRO A 100 -17.43 -18.69 15.59
CA PRO A 100 -18.48 -18.43 16.58
C PRO A 100 -18.24 -17.11 17.32
N PRO A 101 -19.27 -16.54 17.99
CA PRO A 101 -19.15 -15.28 18.75
C PRO A 101 -18.13 -15.31 19.90
N SER A 102 -17.67 -16.47 20.34
CA SER A 102 -16.58 -16.62 21.32
C SER A 102 -15.20 -16.24 20.78
N VAL A 103 -15.05 -16.18 19.45
CA VAL A 103 -13.82 -15.75 18.75
C VAL A 103 -13.96 -14.28 18.40
N LEU A 104 -12.98 -13.46 18.75
CA LEU A 104 -12.96 -12.05 18.36
C LEU A 104 -12.72 -11.92 16.85
N ARG A 105 -13.66 -11.31 16.12
CA ARG A 105 -13.69 -11.24 14.65
C ARG A 105 -13.39 -9.82 14.19
N LEU A 106 -12.24 -9.63 13.58
CA LEU A 106 -11.75 -8.33 13.10
C LEU A 106 -11.74 -8.31 11.57
N CYS A 107 -12.13 -7.21 10.96
CA CYS A 107 -11.97 -6.97 9.53
C CYS A 107 -10.99 -5.82 9.33
N GLU A 108 -9.84 -6.09 8.72
CA GLU A 108 -8.88 -5.09 8.29
C GLU A 108 -9.24 -4.64 6.87
N GLN A 109 -9.58 -3.36 6.67
CA GLN A 109 -10.14 -2.86 5.41
C GLN A 109 -9.12 -2.02 4.64
N GLN A 110 -8.70 -2.52 3.49
CA GLN A 110 -7.78 -1.85 2.57
C GLN A 110 -8.47 -1.30 1.32
N LEU A 111 -9.70 -1.74 1.04
CA LEU A 111 -10.50 -1.27 -0.09
C LEU A 111 -11.37 -0.08 0.32
N ASN A 112 -11.79 0.73 -0.66
CA ASN A 112 -12.58 1.93 -0.42
C ASN A 112 -14.07 1.67 -0.09
N ASP A 113 -14.50 0.43 -0.26
CA ASP A 113 -15.83 -0.09 0.03
C ASP A 113 -15.75 -1.62 0.25
N PHE A 114 -16.90 -2.29 0.31
CA PHE A 114 -17.01 -3.75 0.41
C PHE A 114 -17.70 -4.35 -0.82
N PRO A 115 -17.06 -4.31 -2.01
CA PRO A 115 -17.72 -4.64 -3.29
C PRO A 115 -18.10 -6.12 -3.39
N TYR A 116 -17.50 -6.97 -2.57
CA TYR A 116 -17.66 -8.42 -2.61
C TYR A 116 -18.35 -9.00 -1.36
N ALA A 117 -18.67 -8.15 -0.39
CA ALA A 117 -19.30 -8.60 0.84
C ALA A 117 -20.79 -8.89 0.63
N GLY A 118 -21.24 -10.01 1.15
CA GLY A 118 -22.63 -10.42 1.16
C GLY A 118 -23.51 -9.52 2.05
N GLU A 119 -24.82 -9.68 1.94
CA GLU A 119 -25.75 -8.95 2.80
C GLU A 119 -25.55 -9.33 4.27
N GLY A 120 -25.54 -8.34 5.15
CA GLY A 120 -25.43 -8.52 6.60
C GLY A 120 -24.04 -8.92 7.09
N PHE A 121 -22.99 -8.74 6.29
CA PHE A 121 -21.61 -9.06 6.70
C PHE A 121 -21.18 -8.34 7.98
N GLU A 122 -21.70 -7.14 8.22
CA GLU A 122 -21.38 -6.32 9.40
C GLU A 122 -21.75 -6.99 10.72
N LYS A 123 -22.69 -7.96 10.71
CA LYS A 123 -23.13 -8.72 11.89
C LYS A 123 -22.07 -9.72 12.36
N HIS A 124 -21.15 -10.09 11.49
CA HIS A 124 -20.11 -11.07 11.77
C HIS A 124 -18.75 -10.44 12.07
N VAL A 125 -18.72 -9.10 12.25
CA VAL A 125 -17.52 -8.35 12.58
C VAL A 125 -17.70 -7.63 13.92
N ASP A 126 -16.75 -7.84 14.81
CA ASP A 126 -16.74 -7.19 16.12
C ASP A 126 -16.05 -5.84 16.07
N LEU A 127 -15.00 -5.69 15.21
CA LEU A 127 -14.34 -4.41 14.93
C LEU A 127 -13.81 -4.36 13.49
N PHE A 128 -14.08 -3.24 12.81
CA PHE A 128 -13.45 -2.88 11.54
C PHE A 128 -12.22 -2.01 11.79
N LEU A 129 -11.10 -2.36 11.20
CA LEU A 129 -9.84 -1.65 11.30
C LEU A 129 -9.49 -1.01 9.96
N PHE A 130 -9.04 0.25 10.01
CA PHE A 130 -8.75 1.06 8.83
C PHE A 130 -7.32 1.59 8.87
N PRO A 131 -6.68 1.85 7.72
CA PRO A 131 -5.32 2.35 7.66
C PRO A 131 -5.18 3.82 8.11
N SER A 132 -6.26 4.64 8.03
CA SER A 132 -6.30 6.04 8.46
C SER A 132 -7.71 6.45 8.87
N ASP A 133 -7.86 7.59 9.55
CA ASP A 133 -9.18 8.11 9.94
C ASP A 133 -9.94 8.66 8.72
N ILE A 134 -9.25 9.27 7.78
CA ILE A 134 -9.86 9.72 6.51
C ILE A 134 -10.39 8.53 5.72
N HIS A 135 -9.64 7.42 5.62
CA HIS A 135 -10.14 6.21 4.97
C HIS A 135 -11.35 5.62 5.71
N ARG A 136 -11.30 5.56 7.04
CA ARG A 136 -12.42 5.14 7.87
C ARG A 136 -13.68 5.97 7.58
N LYS A 137 -13.57 7.30 7.58
CA LYS A 137 -14.68 8.21 7.29
C LYS A 137 -15.23 8.01 5.87
N HIS A 138 -14.33 7.82 4.89
CA HIS A 138 -14.73 7.54 3.51
C HIS A 138 -15.55 6.25 3.43
N VAL A 139 -15.04 5.14 3.96
CA VAL A 139 -15.76 3.84 3.91
C VAL A 139 -17.09 3.91 4.64
N LEU A 140 -17.17 4.57 5.80
CA LEU A 140 -18.44 4.77 6.50
C LEU A 140 -19.44 5.59 5.67
N SER A 141 -18.99 6.54 4.87
CA SER A 141 -19.87 7.34 4.02
C SER A 141 -20.49 6.54 2.87
N VAL A 142 -19.77 5.56 2.33
CA VAL A 142 -20.24 4.69 1.22
C VAL A 142 -20.86 3.39 1.71
N THR A 143 -20.61 3.01 2.96
CA THR A 143 -21.15 1.79 3.61
C THR A 143 -21.79 2.14 4.96
N PRO A 144 -22.92 2.89 4.97
CA PRO A 144 -23.51 3.45 6.20
C PRO A 144 -24.11 2.41 7.14
N ARG A 145 -24.19 1.13 6.76
CA ARG A 145 -24.64 0.03 7.61
C ARG A 145 -23.61 -0.40 8.65
N ILE A 146 -22.34 0.03 8.53
CA ILE A 146 -21.33 -0.23 9.55
C ILE A 146 -21.54 0.73 10.72
N ASP A 147 -21.63 0.19 11.93
CA ASP A 147 -21.68 0.96 13.16
C ASP A 147 -20.33 1.68 13.38
N PRO A 148 -20.31 3.04 13.42
CA PRO A 148 -19.08 3.79 13.71
C PRO A 148 -18.43 3.40 15.05
N GLY A 149 -19.22 2.95 16.03
CA GLY A 149 -18.73 2.46 17.32
C GLY A 149 -17.92 1.17 17.24
N LYS A 150 -18.07 0.44 16.13
CA LYS A 150 -17.30 -0.79 15.82
C LYS A 150 -16.16 -0.52 14.84
N THR A 151 -15.53 0.64 14.89
CA THR A 151 -14.47 1.01 13.97
C THR A 151 -13.23 1.55 14.68
N GLY A 152 -12.05 1.29 14.14
CA GLY A 152 -10.79 1.78 14.68
C GLY A 152 -9.75 2.03 13.59
N VAL A 153 -8.68 2.73 13.94
CA VAL A 153 -7.53 2.96 13.05
C VAL A 153 -6.36 2.13 13.53
N TRP A 154 -5.82 1.30 12.62
CA TRP A 154 -4.64 0.48 12.91
C TRP A 154 -3.41 0.97 12.14
N GLY A 155 -3.57 1.44 10.89
CA GLY A 155 -2.48 1.84 10.00
C GLY A 155 -1.80 0.63 9.35
N ASN A 156 -1.11 0.88 8.24
CA ASN A 156 -0.29 -0.12 7.58
C ASN A 156 1.10 -0.22 8.23
N CYS A 157 1.89 -1.22 7.81
CA CYS A 157 3.32 -1.28 8.13
C CYS A 157 4.16 -1.05 6.87
N LEU A 158 5.46 -0.88 7.08
CA LEU A 158 6.47 -0.94 6.01
C LEU A 158 6.33 -2.25 5.22
N SER A 159 6.52 -2.16 3.91
CA SER A 159 6.52 -3.36 3.06
C SER A 159 7.73 -4.24 3.35
N ASN A 160 8.87 -3.63 3.71
CA ASN A 160 10.10 -4.29 4.09
C ASN A 160 10.81 -3.52 5.22
N GLU A 161 11.53 -4.20 6.09
CA GLU A 161 12.33 -3.60 7.17
C GLU A 161 13.84 -3.53 6.85
N ASP A 162 14.27 -4.02 5.69
CA ASP A 162 15.66 -3.97 5.24
C ASP A 162 16.16 -2.52 5.04
N TYR A 163 15.25 -1.56 4.87
CA TYR A 163 15.54 -0.11 4.84
C TYR A 163 16.35 0.40 6.04
N PHE A 164 16.31 -0.28 7.19
CA PHE A 164 17.01 0.14 8.39
C PHE A 164 18.39 -0.48 8.54
N THR A 165 18.75 -1.41 7.67
CA THR A 165 20.04 -2.11 7.67
C THR A 165 20.99 -1.59 6.60
N GLY A 166 20.48 -0.78 5.66
CA GLY A 166 21.19 -0.29 4.49
C GLY A 166 22.33 0.67 4.84
N LYS A 167 23.38 0.63 4.02
CA LYS A 167 24.45 1.64 4.01
C LYS A 167 23.92 2.89 3.30
N GLU A 168 24.43 4.03 3.73
CA GLU A 168 24.18 5.28 3.02
C GLU A 168 24.67 5.15 1.56
N GLN A 169 23.75 5.31 0.60
CA GLN A 169 24.05 5.18 -0.83
C GLN A 169 24.10 6.57 -1.45
N ASP A 170 24.93 6.70 -2.49
CA ASP A 170 24.81 7.86 -3.38
C ASP A 170 23.48 7.79 -4.13
N ARG A 171 22.64 8.78 -3.91
CA ARG A 171 21.26 8.84 -4.45
C ARG A 171 21.19 9.49 -5.81
N GLY A 172 22.29 10.10 -6.27
CA GLY A 172 22.30 10.87 -7.52
C GLY A 172 21.18 11.90 -7.60
N LYS A 173 20.75 12.23 -8.80
CA LYS A 173 19.58 13.10 -9.07
C LYS A 173 18.35 12.29 -9.50
N ARG A 174 18.09 11.19 -8.79
CA ARG A 174 17.06 10.22 -9.16
C ARG A 174 15.72 10.52 -8.50
N ILE A 175 14.68 10.58 -9.34
CA ILE A 175 13.27 10.64 -8.95
C ILE A 175 12.66 9.27 -9.18
N ILE A 176 11.95 8.73 -8.20
CA ILE A 176 11.23 7.47 -8.33
C ILE A 176 9.72 7.67 -8.25
N TYR A 177 8.98 6.89 -9.04
CA TYR A 177 7.55 6.67 -8.96
C TYR A 177 7.27 5.17 -8.87
N CYS A 178 6.58 4.72 -7.83
CA CYS A 178 6.31 3.30 -7.58
C CYS A 178 4.87 3.05 -7.09
N SER A 179 3.89 3.67 -7.74
CA SER A 179 2.47 3.48 -7.49
C SER A 179 1.71 3.21 -8.78
N SER A 180 0.39 2.96 -8.70
CA SER A 180 -0.45 2.77 -9.88
C SER A 180 -0.43 4.02 -10.76
N PRO A 181 -0.23 3.89 -12.09
CA PRO A 181 -0.04 5.03 -12.99
C PRO A 181 -1.24 5.98 -13.08
N ASP A 182 -2.45 5.50 -12.80
CA ASP A 182 -3.67 6.31 -12.77
C ASP A 182 -3.70 7.34 -11.62
N ARG A 183 -2.81 7.17 -10.63
CA ARG A 183 -2.76 8.00 -9.43
C ARG A 183 -1.85 9.23 -9.55
N GLY A 184 -1.53 9.67 -10.78
CA GLY A 184 -0.80 10.92 -11.01
C GLY A 184 0.47 10.83 -11.83
N LEU A 185 0.84 9.65 -12.36
CA LEU A 185 2.03 9.52 -13.22
C LEU A 185 2.00 10.48 -14.43
N HIS A 186 0.82 10.78 -14.98
CA HIS A 186 0.67 11.73 -16.09
C HIS A 186 1.16 13.14 -15.73
N TRP A 187 0.98 13.60 -14.49
CA TRP A 187 1.53 14.87 -14.02
C TRP A 187 3.05 14.82 -13.93
N LEU A 188 3.59 13.72 -13.43
CA LEU A 188 5.05 13.57 -13.37
C LEU A 188 5.67 13.53 -14.77
N CYS A 189 4.99 12.91 -15.74
CA CYS A 189 5.39 12.99 -17.15
C CYS A 189 5.36 14.42 -17.71
N GLU A 190 4.45 15.27 -17.24
CA GLU A 190 4.40 16.69 -17.62
C GLU A 190 5.52 17.50 -16.95
N PHE A 191 5.80 17.23 -15.68
CA PHE A 191 6.77 18.00 -14.89
C PHE A 191 8.22 17.64 -15.19
N PHE A 192 8.52 16.37 -15.43
CA PHE A 192 9.89 15.88 -15.54
C PHE A 192 10.73 16.58 -16.62
N PRO A 193 10.24 16.87 -17.85
CA PRO A 193 11.01 17.62 -18.83
C PRO A 193 11.44 19.01 -18.33
N LYS A 194 10.59 19.69 -17.53
CA LYS A 194 10.89 20.99 -16.94
C LYS A 194 11.93 20.87 -15.82
N VAL A 195 11.85 19.79 -15.01
CA VAL A 195 12.85 19.49 -13.99
C VAL A 195 14.20 19.22 -14.66
N ARG A 196 14.24 18.36 -15.70
CA ARG A 196 15.47 18.02 -16.41
C ARG A 196 16.10 19.21 -17.13
N ALA A 197 15.31 20.15 -17.63
CA ALA A 197 15.83 21.41 -18.21
C ALA A 197 16.62 22.26 -17.19
N ARG A 198 16.35 22.11 -15.88
CA ARG A 198 17.03 22.82 -14.78
C ARG A 198 18.09 21.96 -14.08
N VAL A 199 17.93 20.64 -14.12
CA VAL A 199 18.84 19.62 -13.57
C VAL A 199 19.08 18.58 -14.66
N PRO A 200 20.04 18.80 -15.58
CA PRO A 200 20.24 17.96 -16.78
C PRO A 200 20.52 16.49 -16.48
N GLU A 201 21.14 16.20 -15.33
CA GLU A 201 21.43 14.86 -14.84
C GLU A 201 20.26 14.20 -14.11
N ALA A 202 19.08 14.83 -14.02
CA ALA A 202 17.92 14.24 -13.38
C ALA A 202 17.42 12.99 -14.13
N GLU A 203 17.10 11.95 -13.38
CA GLU A 203 16.56 10.69 -13.87
C GLU A 203 15.16 10.45 -13.29
N LEU A 204 14.25 9.94 -14.11
CA LEU A 204 12.92 9.48 -13.70
C LEU A 204 12.84 7.96 -13.83
N HIS A 205 12.68 7.29 -12.71
CA HIS A 205 12.51 5.84 -12.64
C HIS A 205 11.07 5.49 -12.26
N VAL A 206 10.36 4.79 -13.15
CA VAL A 206 8.97 4.36 -12.93
C VAL A 206 8.93 2.85 -12.74
N TYR A 207 8.47 2.41 -11.58
CA TYR A 207 8.35 0.98 -11.23
C TYR A 207 6.88 0.58 -11.17
N TYR A 208 6.41 -0.11 -12.18
CA TYR A 208 5.05 -0.68 -12.24
C TYR A 208 4.91 -1.64 -13.42
N ARG A 209 3.94 -2.55 -13.37
CA ARG A 209 3.54 -3.36 -14.54
C ARG A 209 2.78 -2.48 -15.55
N TYR A 210 3.50 -1.52 -16.13
CA TYR A 210 2.91 -0.46 -16.93
C TYR A 210 2.16 -0.96 -18.15
N MET A 211 2.74 -1.88 -18.94
CA MET A 211 2.11 -2.35 -20.17
C MET A 211 0.80 -3.13 -19.95
N PRO A 212 0.71 -4.06 -18.97
CA PRO A 212 -0.58 -4.66 -18.59
C PRO A 212 -1.62 -3.63 -18.15
N TRP A 213 -1.23 -2.67 -17.29
CA TRP A 213 -2.10 -1.58 -16.86
C TRP A 213 -2.57 -0.72 -18.05
N TYR A 214 -1.67 -0.32 -18.94
CA TYR A 214 -1.99 0.48 -20.12
C TYR A 214 -3.04 -0.19 -21.02
N ARG A 215 -2.88 -1.50 -21.28
CA ARG A 215 -3.83 -2.29 -22.06
C ARG A 215 -5.19 -2.37 -21.35
N GLN A 216 -5.20 -2.60 -20.04
CA GLN A 216 -6.42 -2.64 -19.25
C GLN A 216 -7.17 -1.30 -19.30
N MET A 217 -6.49 -0.19 -19.16
CA MET A 217 -7.10 1.16 -19.23
C MET A 217 -7.63 1.45 -20.63
N GLY A 218 -6.95 0.98 -21.68
CA GLY A 218 -7.45 1.09 -23.06
C GLY A 218 -8.71 0.27 -23.30
N GLN A 219 -8.83 -0.91 -22.70
CA GLN A 219 -10.02 -1.76 -22.80
C GLN A 219 -11.19 -1.26 -21.94
N ALA A 220 -10.89 -0.69 -20.76
CA ALA A 220 -11.89 -0.16 -19.84
C ALA A 220 -12.35 1.27 -20.19
N TRP A 221 -11.75 1.89 -21.22
CA TRP A 221 -12.08 3.24 -21.61
C TRP A 221 -13.54 3.34 -22.09
N ASP A 222 -14.31 4.21 -21.44
CA ASP A 222 -15.69 4.51 -21.77
C ASP A 222 -15.91 6.04 -21.73
N PRO A 223 -16.25 6.68 -22.89
CA PRO A 223 -16.47 8.13 -22.93
C PRO A 223 -17.68 8.60 -22.14
N HIS A 224 -18.63 7.69 -21.84
CA HIS A 224 -19.83 7.97 -21.07
C HIS A 224 -19.68 7.73 -19.56
N ASN A 225 -18.55 7.15 -19.14
CA ASN A 225 -18.20 6.95 -17.75
C ASN A 225 -17.04 7.90 -17.38
N PRO A 226 -17.28 9.03 -16.69
CA PRO A 226 -16.24 10.04 -16.42
C PRO A 226 -14.97 9.50 -15.75
N PRO A 227 -15.03 8.62 -14.72
CA PRO A 227 -13.83 8.00 -14.16
C PRO A 227 -13.05 7.15 -15.17
N ALA A 228 -13.72 6.29 -15.93
CA ALA A 228 -13.08 5.44 -16.94
C ALA A 228 -12.49 6.26 -18.09
N HIS A 229 -13.20 7.31 -18.51
CA HIS A 229 -12.71 8.26 -19.52
C HIS A 229 -11.44 8.96 -19.05
N ALA A 230 -11.44 9.53 -17.83
CA ALA A 230 -10.29 10.22 -17.27
C ALA A 230 -9.06 9.30 -17.15
N GLN A 231 -9.23 8.07 -16.67
CA GLN A 231 -8.17 7.08 -16.57
C GLN A 231 -7.62 6.69 -17.94
N GLY A 232 -8.48 6.47 -18.94
CA GLY A 232 -8.06 6.19 -20.31
C GLY A 232 -7.29 7.33 -20.96
N MET A 233 -7.68 8.58 -20.71
CA MET A 233 -6.95 9.77 -21.20
C MET A 233 -5.57 9.88 -20.54
N ARG A 234 -5.45 9.63 -19.23
CA ARG A 234 -4.17 9.58 -18.52
C ARG A 234 -3.26 8.48 -19.05
N ALA A 235 -3.81 7.31 -19.36
CA ALA A 235 -3.06 6.21 -19.97
C ALA A 235 -2.52 6.62 -21.35
N ARG A 236 -3.32 7.21 -22.19
CA ARG A 236 -2.88 7.73 -23.52
C ARG A 236 -1.80 8.78 -23.40
N TYR A 237 -1.93 9.71 -22.47
CA TYR A 237 -0.93 10.76 -22.24
C TYR A 237 0.41 10.17 -21.79
N THR A 238 0.41 9.27 -20.79
CA THR A 238 1.63 8.61 -20.30
C THR A 238 2.26 7.72 -21.38
N GLY A 239 1.45 7.00 -22.17
CA GLY A 239 1.93 6.20 -23.30
C GLY A 239 2.61 7.04 -24.38
N ALA A 240 2.03 8.18 -24.75
CA ALA A 240 2.62 9.12 -25.70
C ALA A 240 3.94 9.72 -25.16
N PHE A 241 4.00 10.03 -23.86
CA PHE A 241 5.22 10.50 -23.21
C PHE A 241 6.35 9.47 -23.30
N PHE A 242 6.10 8.20 -22.88
CA PHE A 242 7.10 7.15 -22.93
C PHE A 242 7.54 6.81 -24.37
N TYR A 243 6.61 6.83 -25.32
CA TYR A 243 6.94 6.67 -26.74
C TYR A 243 7.89 7.75 -27.24
N LYS A 244 7.63 9.02 -26.86
CA LYS A 244 8.44 10.18 -27.28
C LYS A 244 9.81 10.21 -26.60
N MET A 245 9.86 9.93 -25.30
CA MET A 245 11.08 10.07 -24.50
C MET A 245 11.99 8.86 -24.58
N GLY A 246 11.48 7.70 -24.99
CA GLY A 246 12.15 6.42 -24.77
C GLY A 246 12.03 6.00 -23.29
N THR A 247 12.50 4.79 -22.99
CA THR A 247 12.38 4.19 -21.64
C THR A 247 13.66 3.47 -21.21
N ASP A 248 14.74 3.65 -21.95
CA ASP A 248 16.06 3.04 -21.78
C ASP A 248 17.10 3.93 -21.09
N GLY A 249 16.71 5.18 -20.80
CA GLY A 249 17.54 6.14 -20.09
C GLY A 249 18.23 7.21 -20.92
N GLU A 250 18.21 7.12 -22.26
CA GLU A 250 18.81 8.17 -23.11
C GLU A 250 18.26 9.57 -22.81
N SER A 251 16.95 9.65 -22.56
CA SER A 251 16.27 10.88 -22.15
C SER A 251 16.24 11.08 -20.63
N GLY A 252 16.89 10.22 -19.82
CA GLY A 252 16.79 10.17 -18.37
C GLY A 252 15.50 9.54 -17.86
N VAL A 253 14.72 8.87 -18.72
CA VAL A 253 13.49 8.17 -18.33
C VAL A 253 13.73 6.67 -18.39
N PHE A 254 13.43 6.00 -17.28
CA PHE A 254 13.56 4.56 -17.12
C PHE A 254 12.21 3.97 -16.72
N LEU A 255 11.70 3.06 -17.52
CA LEU A 255 10.49 2.31 -17.22
C LEU A 255 10.84 0.88 -16.82
N HIS A 256 10.64 0.58 -15.54
CA HIS A 256 10.86 -0.76 -14.99
C HIS A 256 9.53 -1.50 -14.88
N ASP A 257 9.59 -2.83 -14.96
CA ASP A 257 8.44 -3.69 -14.64
C ASP A 257 8.28 -3.83 -13.11
N SER A 258 7.32 -4.61 -12.68
CA SER A 258 7.22 -5.04 -11.28
C SER A 258 8.47 -5.81 -10.88
N VAL A 259 9.10 -5.40 -9.82
CA VAL A 259 10.33 -5.99 -9.31
C VAL A 259 10.11 -6.66 -7.95
N PRO A 260 10.92 -7.66 -7.58
CA PRO A 260 10.95 -8.22 -6.25
C PRO A 260 11.15 -7.15 -5.17
N ASN A 261 10.64 -7.41 -3.96
CA ASN A 261 10.67 -6.45 -2.86
C ASN A 261 12.09 -5.95 -2.53
N GLN A 262 13.10 -6.82 -2.52
CA GLN A 262 14.50 -6.40 -2.28
C GLN A 262 15.05 -5.44 -3.35
N GLN A 263 14.65 -5.63 -4.61
CA GLN A 263 15.04 -4.69 -5.67
C GLN A 263 14.33 -3.35 -5.53
N MET A 264 13.07 -3.34 -5.04
CA MET A 264 12.36 -2.11 -4.73
C MET A 264 13.02 -1.36 -3.56
N VAL A 265 13.49 -2.07 -2.53
CA VAL A 265 14.29 -1.48 -1.44
C VAL A 265 15.51 -0.76 -2.01
N ALA A 266 16.31 -1.44 -2.83
CA ALA A 266 17.50 -0.86 -3.45
C ALA A 266 17.18 0.34 -4.36
N ALA A 267 16.05 0.26 -5.11
CA ALA A 267 15.59 1.35 -5.96
C ALA A 267 15.22 2.61 -5.14
N LEU A 268 14.50 2.43 -4.04
CA LEU A 268 14.14 3.53 -3.15
C LEU A 268 15.35 4.11 -2.42
N GLU A 269 16.27 3.26 -1.93
CA GLU A 269 17.50 3.69 -1.25
C GLU A 269 18.43 4.47 -2.17
N SER A 270 18.48 4.11 -3.46
CA SER A 270 19.27 4.82 -4.47
C SER A 270 18.57 6.04 -5.05
N SER A 271 17.32 6.32 -4.68
CA SER A 271 16.57 7.48 -5.15
C SER A 271 16.62 8.63 -4.15
N ARG A 272 16.74 9.86 -4.65
CA ARG A 272 16.75 11.06 -3.83
C ARG A 272 15.34 11.55 -3.51
N VAL A 273 14.41 11.39 -4.46
CA VAL A 273 13.04 11.89 -4.38
C VAL A 273 12.06 10.81 -4.75
N LEU A 274 11.01 10.62 -3.94
CA LEU A 274 9.76 10.02 -4.38
C LEU A 274 8.83 11.17 -4.80
N ALA A 275 8.49 11.27 -6.08
CA ALA A 275 7.50 12.25 -6.53
C ALA A 275 6.16 11.56 -6.79
N TYR A 276 5.15 11.93 -6.00
CA TYR A 276 3.82 11.34 -6.11
C TYR A 276 2.74 12.42 -6.21
N PRO A 277 2.60 13.05 -7.40
CA PRO A 277 1.59 14.06 -7.68
C PRO A 277 0.21 13.40 -7.82
N CYS A 278 -0.28 12.79 -6.74
CA CYS A 278 -1.55 12.08 -6.73
C CYS A 278 -2.69 13.04 -7.07
N ASP A 279 -3.49 12.67 -8.06
CA ASP A 279 -4.66 13.42 -8.51
C ASP A 279 -5.81 12.43 -8.74
N PRO A 280 -6.48 11.97 -7.67
CA PRO A 280 -7.47 10.92 -7.78
C PRO A 280 -8.72 11.40 -8.51
N VAL A 281 -9.28 10.53 -9.36
CA VAL A 281 -10.61 10.71 -9.96
C VAL A 281 -11.70 10.36 -8.94
N VAL A 282 -11.42 9.33 -8.15
CA VAL A 282 -12.22 8.86 -7.00
C VAL A 282 -11.26 8.64 -5.84
N PHE A 283 -11.76 8.56 -4.62
CA PHE A 283 -10.93 8.24 -3.44
C PHE A 283 -10.06 7.01 -3.72
N THR A 284 -8.75 7.07 -3.44
CA THR A 284 -7.81 6.02 -3.83
C THR A 284 -6.71 5.73 -2.82
N GLU A 285 -6.30 6.72 -2.01
CA GLU A 285 -5.17 6.60 -1.09
C GLU A 285 -5.61 6.56 0.37
N GLY A 286 -5.89 5.35 0.87
CA GLY A 286 -6.22 5.14 2.27
C GLY A 286 -5.03 5.30 3.22
N PHE A 287 -3.78 5.16 2.72
CA PHE A 287 -2.56 5.28 3.52
C PHE A 287 -1.33 5.69 2.71
N GLY A 288 -1.04 5.01 1.57
CA GLY A 288 0.15 5.26 0.74
C GLY A 288 1.42 4.56 1.24
N VAL A 289 1.45 3.24 1.22
CA VAL A 289 2.61 2.44 1.68
C VAL A 289 3.89 2.80 0.92
N SER A 290 3.81 3.15 -0.38
CA SER A 290 4.97 3.60 -1.15
C SER A 290 5.63 4.87 -0.58
N VAL A 291 4.83 5.78 0.00
CA VAL A 291 5.33 6.98 0.69
C VAL A 291 6.02 6.60 2.00
N LEU A 292 5.44 5.65 2.75
CA LEU A 292 6.05 5.14 3.97
C LEU A 292 7.40 4.46 3.69
N ASP A 293 7.46 3.65 2.65
CA ASP A 293 8.69 2.95 2.23
C ASP A 293 9.76 3.95 1.77
N ALA A 294 9.38 5.00 1.04
CA ALA A 294 10.29 6.08 0.67
C ALA A 294 10.84 6.82 1.91
N CYS A 295 9.98 7.06 2.92
CA CYS A 295 10.43 7.61 4.20
C CYS A 295 11.48 6.73 4.87
N ALA A 296 11.27 5.42 4.90
CA ALA A 296 12.20 4.47 5.52
C ALA A 296 13.52 4.38 4.75
N ALA A 297 13.43 4.35 3.42
CA ALA A 297 14.59 4.37 2.52
C ALA A 297 15.40 5.67 2.60
N GLY A 298 14.80 6.76 3.09
CA GLY A 298 15.41 8.09 3.16
C GLY A 298 15.36 8.88 1.86
N ALA A 299 14.47 8.52 0.92
CA ALA A 299 14.09 9.40 -0.17
C ALA A 299 13.19 10.53 0.36
N ILE A 300 13.22 11.70 -0.28
CA ILE A 300 12.34 12.81 0.05
C ILE A 300 10.96 12.55 -0.60
N PRO A 301 9.89 12.30 0.14
CA PRO A 301 8.57 12.22 -0.45
C PRO A 301 8.03 13.61 -0.73
N ILE A 302 7.66 13.86 -2.00
CA ILE A 302 6.88 15.02 -2.44
C ILE A 302 5.53 14.50 -2.89
N ILE A 303 4.46 14.88 -2.20
CA ILE A 303 3.12 14.32 -2.36
C ILE A 303 2.06 15.42 -2.44
N SER A 304 0.92 15.13 -3.07
CA SER A 304 -0.25 15.99 -3.05
C SER A 304 -0.97 15.92 -1.69
N ASP A 305 -1.65 16.99 -1.30
CA ASP A 305 -2.58 16.98 -0.17
C ASP A 305 -3.95 16.43 -0.62
N VAL A 306 -4.02 15.11 -0.76
CA VAL A 306 -5.24 14.40 -1.20
C VAL A 306 -5.46 13.15 -0.36
N ASP A 307 -6.72 12.78 -0.22
CA ASP A 307 -7.15 11.58 0.52
C ASP A 307 -6.49 11.54 1.92
N ALA A 308 -5.84 10.45 2.30
CA ALA A 308 -5.19 10.29 3.61
C ALA A 308 -3.78 10.90 3.71
N PHE A 309 -3.23 11.46 2.64
CA PHE A 309 -1.82 11.88 2.63
C PHE A 309 -1.51 13.01 3.62
N GLY A 310 -2.36 14.03 3.69
CA GLY A 310 -2.20 15.12 4.65
C GLY A 310 -2.29 14.64 6.11
N GLU A 311 -3.24 13.74 6.42
CA GLU A 311 -3.38 13.13 7.75
C GLU A 311 -2.13 12.32 8.12
N VAL A 312 -1.68 11.44 7.24
CA VAL A 312 -0.64 10.46 7.56
C VAL A 312 0.76 11.08 7.51
N TYR A 313 1.04 11.94 6.53
CA TYR A 313 2.39 12.41 6.22
C TYR A 313 2.60 13.92 6.38
N GLY A 314 1.58 14.71 6.75
CA GLY A 314 1.63 16.16 6.79
C GLY A 314 2.77 16.75 7.64
N GLY A 315 3.20 16.07 8.70
CA GLY A 315 4.36 16.47 9.52
C GLY A 315 5.69 15.89 9.06
N THR A 316 5.74 15.11 7.98
CA THR A 316 6.89 14.27 7.61
C THR A 316 7.36 14.49 6.18
N ALA A 317 6.48 14.33 5.20
CA ALA A 317 6.75 14.56 3.78
C ALA A 317 6.70 16.05 3.41
N ILE A 318 7.10 16.38 2.19
CA ILE A 318 6.74 17.65 1.56
C ILE A 318 5.36 17.47 0.93
N VAL A 319 4.35 18.08 1.53
CA VAL A 319 2.96 18.02 1.06
C VAL A 319 2.66 19.30 0.30
N LEU A 320 2.29 19.19 -0.97
CA LEU A 320 1.92 20.32 -1.82
C LEU A 320 0.40 20.46 -1.83
N GLU A 321 -0.06 21.64 -1.41
CA GLU A 321 -1.49 21.98 -1.37
C GLU A 321 -2.11 22.05 -2.77
N GLY A 322 -3.37 21.69 -2.85
CA GLY A 322 -4.15 21.71 -4.07
C GLY A 322 -3.82 20.57 -5.04
N ARG A 323 -4.56 20.55 -6.13
CA ARG A 323 -4.34 19.56 -7.20
C ARG A 323 -3.08 19.92 -8.01
N PRO A 324 -2.35 18.93 -8.53
CA PRO A 324 -1.16 19.17 -9.36
C PRO A 324 -1.40 20.13 -10.53
N ALA A 325 -2.61 20.14 -11.10
CA ALA A 325 -3.00 21.07 -12.17
C ALA A 325 -2.88 22.55 -11.80
N SER A 326 -3.19 22.91 -10.54
CA SER A 326 -3.17 24.31 -10.06
C SER A 326 -1.82 24.72 -9.46
N SER A 327 -0.91 23.79 -9.23
CA SER A 327 0.38 24.02 -8.54
C SER A 327 1.59 23.52 -9.33
N ARG A 328 1.51 23.53 -10.67
CA ARG A 328 2.52 22.97 -11.59
C ARG A 328 3.94 23.47 -11.33
N ASP A 329 4.11 24.78 -11.21
CA ASP A 329 5.44 25.37 -11.00
C ASP A 329 5.98 25.03 -9.61
N ALA A 330 5.12 25.00 -8.58
CA ALA A 330 5.49 24.56 -7.23
C ALA A 330 6.00 23.10 -7.22
N TRP A 331 5.39 22.21 -8.01
CA TRP A 331 5.87 20.84 -8.18
C TRP A 331 7.26 20.79 -8.77
N VAL A 332 7.49 21.52 -9.88
CA VAL A 332 8.79 21.58 -10.55
C VAL A 332 9.84 22.18 -9.62
N ASP A 333 9.55 23.32 -8.98
CA ASP A 333 10.47 24.03 -8.08
C ASP A 333 10.85 23.14 -6.88
N THR A 334 9.87 22.46 -6.29
CA THR A 334 10.10 21.57 -5.15
C THR A 334 10.95 20.36 -5.52
N MET A 335 10.70 19.73 -6.69
CA MET A 335 11.52 18.62 -7.16
C MET A 335 12.96 19.07 -7.46
N VAL A 336 13.15 20.21 -8.13
CA VAL A 336 14.49 20.78 -8.39
C VAL A 336 15.21 21.04 -7.08
N ARG A 337 14.56 21.71 -6.12
CA ARG A 337 15.14 21.98 -4.80
C ARG A 337 15.49 20.68 -4.07
N ALA A 338 14.61 19.70 -4.05
CA ALA A 338 14.86 18.41 -3.42
C ALA A 338 16.03 17.65 -4.07
N LEU A 339 16.25 17.82 -5.38
CA LEU A 339 17.38 17.21 -6.09
C LEU A 339 18.72 17.93 -5.85
N THR A 340 18.73 19.24 -5.47
CA THR A 340 19.94 20.05 -5.44
C THR A 340 20.34 20.54 -4.05
N ASP A 341 19.41 20.57 -3.08
CA ASP A 341 19.64 21.07 -1.72
C ASP A 341 19.95 19.90 -0.77
N ASP A 342 21.23 19.75 -0.40
CA ASP A 342 21.67 18.67 0.49
C ASP A 342 21.26 18.89 1.94
N THR A 343 21.08 20.15 2.38
CA THR A 343 20.57 20.46 3.71
C THR A 343 19.14 20.01 3.85
N LEU A 344 18.29 20.32 2.87
CA LEU A 344 16.92 19.83 2.80
C LEU A 344 16.87 18.31 2.79
N GLN A 345 17.77 17.66 2.03
CA GLN A 345 17.86 16.19 1.99
C GLN A 345 18.08 15.61 3.39
N GLN A 346 19.08 16.12 4.12
CA GLN A 346 19.40 15.61 5.45
C GLN A 346 18.25 15.83 6.45
N GLU A 347 17.66 17.02 6.45
CA GLU A 347 16.53 17.36 7.32
C GLU A 347 15.33 16.41 7.09
N ILE A 348 14.85 16.34 5.85
CA ILE A 348 13.67 15.54 5.52
C ILE A 348 13.93 14.05 5.73
N THR A 349 15.09 13.54 5.29
CA THR A 349 15.47 12.13 5.49
C THR A 349 15.50 11.74 6.96
N SER A 350 16.06 12.57 7.83
CA SER A 350 16.09 12.32 9.27
C SER A 350 14.69 12.20 9.86
N ARG A 351 13.81 13.15 9.52
CA ARG A 351 12.41 13.19 9.95
C ARG A 351 11.61 11.98 9.43
N CYS A 352 11.78 11.65 8.14
CA CYS A 352 11.15 10.50 7.49
C CYS A 352 11.55 9.17 8.12
N LYS A 353 12.85 8.94 8.34
CA LYS A 353 13.36 7.73 9.00
C LYS A 353 12.85 7.60 10.43
N ALA A 354 12.79 8.69 11.20
CA ALA A 354 12.25 8.68 12.56
C ALA A 354 10.74 8.34 12.58
N PHE A 355 9.98 8.88 11.61
CA PHE A 355 8.57 8.59 11.44
C PHE A 355 8.33 7.12 11.09
N SER A 356 9.02 6.60 10.08
CA SER A 356 8.80 5.25 9.55
C SER A 356 9.09 4.13 10.56
N ARG A 357 9.98 4.36 11.53
CA ARG A 357 10.26 3.41 12.63
C ARG A 357 9.03 3.08 13.49
N LYS A 358 8.01 3.95 13.51
CA LYS A 358 6.74 3.71 14.20
C LYS A 358 5.85 2.68 13.48
N PHE A 359 6.19 2.36 12.22
CA PHE A 359 5.40 1.51 11.33
C PHE A 359 6.09 0.18 11.00
N THR A 360 7.03 -0.26 11.83
CA THR A 360 7.59 -1.61 11.71
C THR A 360 6.50 -2.65 11.94
N ARG A 361 6.63 -3.84 11.33
CA ARG A 361 5.69 -4.95 11.53
C ARG A 361 5.50 -5.29 13.01
N LYS A 362 6.60 -5.29 13.79
CA LYS A 362 6.56 -5.51 15.24
C LYS A 362 5.77 -4.43 15.98
N ALA A 363 5.92 -3.16 15.59
CA ALA A 363 5.17 -2.06 16.20
C ALA A 363 3.67 -2.18 15.89
N ARG A 364 3.30 -2.52 14.65
CA ARG A 364 1.90 -2.71 14.24
C ARG A 364 1.26 -3.92 14.92
N ALA A 365 1.98 -5.05 15.01
CA ALA A 365 1.49 -6.21 15.74
C ALA A 365 1.26 -5.89 17.24
N LYS A 366 2.18 -5.17 17.89
CA LYS A 366 1.99 -4.72 19.29
C LYS A 366 0.78 -3.78 19.44
N GLN A 367 0.53 -2.91 18.47
CA GLN A 367 -0.66 -2.06 18.49
C GLN A 367 -1.93 -2.89 18.38
N LEU A 368 -1.98 -3.87 17.45
CA LEU A 368 -3.09 -4.81 17.33
C LEU A 368 -3.37 -5.52 18.64
N LEU A 369 -2.34 -6.05 19.30
CA LEU A 369 -2.49 -6.72 20.60
C LEU A 369 -3.05 -5.80 21.69
N LYS A 370 -2.72 -4.51 21.66
CA LYS A 370 -3.33 -3.51 22.57
C LYS A 370 -4.81 -3.31 22.24
N ILE A 371 -5.19 -3.18 20.97
CA ILE A 371 -6.58 -3.06 20.54
C ILE A 371 -7.38 -4.29 21.02
N ILE A 372 -6.88 -5.50 20.77
CA ILE A 372 -7.52 -6.76 21.22
C ILE A 372 -7.68 -6.79 22.74
N SER A 373 -6.66 -6.37 23.48
CA SER A 373 -6.72 -6.33 24.95
C SER A 373 -7.75 -5.36 25.48
N SER A 374 -7.93 -4.19 24.82
CA SER A 374 -8.96 -3.22 25.19
C SER A 374 -10.37 -3.77 24.95
N LEU A 375 -10.62 -4.34 23.78
CA LEU A 375 -11.93 -4.95 23.45
C LEU A 375 -12.34 -6.07 24.43
N ARG A 376 -11.40 -6.90 24.85
CA ARG A 376 -11.66 -7.99 25.81
C ARG A 376 -11.98 -7.47 27.22
N LYS A 377 -11.44 -6.31 27.61
CA LYS A 377 -11.74 -5.68 28.91
C LYS A 377 -13.12 -5.01 28.93
N GLU A 378 -13.55 -4.49 27.78
CA GLU A 378 -14.87 -3.87 27.65
C GLU A 378 -16.00 -4.93 27.60
N ALA A 379 -15.67 -6.16 27.17
CA ALA A 379 -16.62 -7.27 27.11
C ALA A 379 -16.70 -8.09 28.40
N ALA A 380 -15.79 -7.93 29.35
CA ALA A 380 -15.74 -8.61 30.67
C ALA A 380 -16.41 -7.77 31.77
#